data_24cf3afea572fa9ce281abf874fe8cf3
#
_entry.id   24cf3afea572fa9ce281abf874fe8cf3
#
_cell.length_a   1.000
_cell.length_b   1.000
_cell.length_c   1.000
_cell.angle_alpha   90.00
_cell.angle_beta   90.00
_cell.angle_gamma   90.00
#
_symmetry.space_group_name_H-M   'P 1'
#
loop_
_entity.id
_entity.type
_entity.pdbx_description
1 polymer ?
#
loop_
_entity_poly.entity_id
_entity_poly.type
_entity_poly.pdbx_seq_one_letter_code
_entity_poly.pdbx_strand_id
1 'polypeptide(L)'
;MTGVQTCALPICETLAGVVLAELPGPDVLRSSAEVVAYAGLNPRRHQSGTSIDRVTRISKIGNAVLRAALYMPAMSAMRFNPAIVALVTRLKSRGRLSPKQIVVAAMRKLLVLCFGVLKTGKPFDPAIAMGC
;
A
#
# COMPACT_ATOMS: atom_id res chain seq x y z
N MET A 1 -10.92 24.28 -0.83
CA MET A 1 -11.40 23.43 -1.92
C MET A 1 -11.05 21.97 -1.65
N THR A 2 -11.98 21.33 -0.99
CA THR A 2 -11.84 19.94 -0.57
C THR A 2 -11.81 18.93 -1.72
N GLY A 3 -12.48 19.22 -2.85
CA GLY A 3 -12.53 18.32 -4.00
C GLY A 3 -11.20 18.11 -4.73
N VAL A 4 -10.33 19.11 -4.76
CA VAL A 4 -9.01 19.00 -5.40
C VAL A 4 -8.03 18.21 -4.54
N GLN A 5 -8.14 18.33 -3.21
CA GLN A 5 -7.30 17.57 -2.28
C GLN A 5 -7.65 16.09 -2.25
N THR A 6 -8.93 15.74 -2.37
CA THR A 6 -9.38 14.35 -2.47
C THR A 6 -8.95 13.70 -3.78
N CYS A 7 -8.78 14.46 -4.86
CA CYS A 7 -8.24 13.96 -6.12
C CYS A 7 -6.71 13.82 -6.12
N ALA A 8 -6.01 14.54 -5.24
CA ALA A 8 -4.56 14.49 -5.17
C ALA A 8 -4.04 13.21 -4.51
N LEU A 9 -4.80 12.63 -3.59
CA LEU A 9 -4.46 11.40 -2.89
C LEU A 9 -5.56 10.37 -3.12
N PRO A 10 -5.23 9.11 -3.44
CA PRO A 10 -6.22 8.06 -3.68
C PRO A 10 -6.81 7.52 -2.37
N ILE A 11 -7.04 8.38 -1.39
CA ILE A 11 -7.34 8.04 -0.01
C ILE A 11 -8.28 9.08 0.60
N CYS A 12 -8.95 8.72 1.70
CA CYS A 12 -9.77 9.66 2.46
C CYS A 12 -8.90 10.63 3.28
N GLU A 13 -9.50 11.73 3.73
CA GLU A 13 -8.81 12.76 4.52
C GLU A 13 -8.18 12.21 5.79
N THR A 14 -8.84 11.29 6.46
CA THR A 14 -8.33 10.66 7.69
C THR A 14 -7.01 9.91 7.43
N LEU A 15 -6.96 9.11 6.37
CA LEU A 15 -5.75 8.40 6.01
C LEU A 15 -4.64 9.37 5.57
N ALA A 16 -4.99 10.41 4.81
CA ALA A 16 -4.04 11.44 4.42
C ALA A 16 -3.36 12.07 5.65
N GLY A 17 -4.15 12.40 6.67
CA GLY A 17 -3.63 12.93 7.93
C GLY A 17 -2.67 11.97 8.63
N VAL A 18 -3.02 10.69 8.71
CA VAL A 18 -2.15 9.67 9.33
C VAL A 18 -0.87 9.47 8.51
N VAL A 19 -0.97 9.39 7.20
CA VAL A 19 0.22 9.24 6.33
C VAL A 19 1.17 10.41 6.50
N LEU A 20 0.66 11.64 6.50
CA LEU A 20 1.48 12.84 6.69
C LEU A 20 2.12 12.91 8.07
N ALA A 21 1.42 12.43 9.12
CA ALA A 21 1.90 12.46 10.49
C ALA A 21 2.92 11.36 10.77
N GLU A 22 2.69 10.16 10.26
CA GLU A 22 3.44 8.96 10.62
C GLU A 22 4.55 8.60 9.63
N LEU A 23 4.40 9.00 8.36
CA LEU A 23 5.39 8.70 7.34
C LEU A 23 6.50 9.75 7.35
N PRO A 24 7.78 9.35 7.49
CA PRO A 24 8.88 10.26 7.28
C PRO A 24 8.85 10.86 5.89
N GLY A 25 9.31 12.09 5.75
CA GLY A 25 9.35 12.78 4.46
C GLY A 25 10.16 12.04 3.40
N PRO A 26 9.97 12.39 2.12
CA PRO A 26 10.69 11.76 1.01
C PRO A 26 12.21 11.97 1.06
N ASP A 27 12.68 12.89 1.90
CA ASP A 27 14.11 13.10 2.15
C ASP A 27 14.73 11.95 2.96
N VAL A 28 13.92 11.31 3.82
CA VAL A 28 14.36 10.21 4.68
C VAL A 28 14.12 8.86 3.99
N LEU A 29 12.92 8.66 3.45
CA LEU A 29 12.56 7.43 2.71
C LEU A 29 12.67 7.70 1.22
N ARG A 30 13.67 7.10 0.58
CA ARG A 30 14.01 7.36 -0.82
C ARG A 30 13.29 6.47 -1.81
N SER A 31 12.85 5.29 -1.38
CA SER A 31 12.23 4.31 -2.26
C SER A 31 10.91 3.79 -1.71
N SER A 32 10.06 3.30 -2.62
CA SER A 32 8.81 2.66 -2.24
C SER A 32 9.03 1.41 -1.38
N ALA A 33 10.13 0.69 -1.60
CA ALA A 33 10.49 -0.48 -0.79
C ALA A 33 10.77 -0.11 0.66
N GLU A 34 11.45 1.01 0.90
CA GLU A 34 11.70 1.52 2.25
C GLU A 34 10.39 1.92 2.96
N VAL A 35 9.48 2.55 2.24
CA VAL A 35 8.17 2.94 2.77
C VAL A 35 7.35 1.71 3.17
N VAL A 36 7.33 0.69 2.34
CA VAL A 36 6.65 -0.58 2.63
C VAL A 36 7.26 -1.27 3.84
N ALA A 37 8.58 -1.30 3.94
CA ALA A 37 9.28 -1.85 5.10
C ALA A 37 9.01 -1.05 6.38
N TYR A 38 8.97 0.27 6.28
CA TYR A 38 8.64 1.16 7.40
C TYR A 38 7.25 0.88 7.98
N ALA A 39 6.26 0.59 7.12
CA ALA A 39 4.91 0.20 7.55
C ALA A 39 4.82 -1.28 8.00
N GLY A 40 5.87 -2.07 7.82
CA GLY A 40 5.88 -3.49 8.16
C GLY A 40 5.03 -4.36 7.24
N LEU A 41 4.81 -3.91 6.01
CA LEU A 41 4.02 -4.63 5.01
C LEU A 41 4.88 -5.48 4.05
N ASN A 42 6.20 -5.44 4.20
CA ASN A 42 7.10 -6.26 3.41
C ASN A 42 6.99 -7.75 3.80
N PRO A 43 7.11 -8.66 2.85
CA PRO A 43 7.06 -10.09 3.14
C PRO A 43 8.29 -10.51 3.94
N ARG A 44 8.08 -11.29 4.99
CA ARG A 44 9.15 -11.90 5.77
C ARG A 44 9.42 -13.30 5.22
N ARG A 45 10.55 -13.46 4.56
CA ARG A 45 10.99 -14.78 4.13
C ARG A 45 11.63 -15.51 5.31
N HIS A 46 11.02 -16.61 5.72
CA HIS A 46 11.66 -17.58 6.60
C HIS A 46 12.29 -18.66 5.74
N GLN A 47 13.52 -18.46 5.35
CA GLN A 47 14.33 -19.52 4.77
C GLN A 47 15.16 -20.15 5.88
N SER A 48 14.66 -21.21 6.49
CA SER A 48 15.48 -22.07 7.31
C SER A 48 15.45 -23.49 6.72
N GLY A 49 16.54 -23.85 6.01
CA GLY A 49 16.72 -25.21 5.50
C GLY A 49 15.80 -25.58 4.33
N THR A 50 16.10 -26.73 3.73
CA THR A 50 15.65 -27.19 2.42
C THR A 50 14.21 -27.71 2.32
N SER A 51 13.34 -27.56 3.33
CA SER A 51 12.07 -28.30 3.31
C SER A 51 10.84 -27.63 3.90
N ILE A 52 10.88 -26.35 4.33
CA ILE A 52 9.69 -25.72 4.92
C ILE A 52 9.33 -24.47 4.14
N ASP A 53 8.48 -24.65 3.15
CA ASP A 53 7.81 -23.57 2.45
C ASP A 53 6.65 -23.07 3.34
N ARG A 54 6.99 -22.25 4.35
CA ARG A 54 5.96 -21.61 5.18
C ARG A 54 5.37 -20.44 4.43
N VAL A 55 4.04 -20.33 4.50
CA VAL A 55 3.29 -19.19 3.98
C VAL A 55 3.99 -17.89 4.38
N THR A 56 4.43 -17.13 3.39
CA THR A 56 5.08 -15.86 3.61
C THR A 56 4.11 -14.87 4.26
N ARG A 57 4.43 -14.42 5.45
CA ARG A 57 3.65 -13.42 6.17
C ARG A 57 4.34 -12.06 6.10
N ILE A 58 3.59 -10.98 6.32
CA ILE A 58 4.18 -9.65 6.47
C ILE A 58 5.05 -9.60 7.73
N SER A 59 6.11 -8.79 7.68
CA SER A 59 7.08 -8.71 8.79
C SER A 59 6.47 -8.17 10.08
N LYS A 60 5.49 -7.27 9.99
CA LYS A 60 4.89 -6.51 11.10
C LYS A 60 5.92 -5.73 11.95
N ILE A 61 7.15 -5.68 11.49
CA ILE A 61 8.21 -4.87 12.07
C ILE A 61 8.12 -3.51 11.41
N GLY A 62 7.63 -2.50 12.14
CA GLY A 62 7.46 -1.17 11.60
C GLY A 62 6.31 -0.44 12.25
N ASN A 63 5.86 0.64 11.64
CA ASN A 63 4.83 1.51 12.21
C ASN A 63 3.45 0.83 12.20
N ALA A 64 3.03 0.38 13.38
CA ALA A 64 1.73 -0.29 13.56
C ALA A 64 0.54 0.65 13.35
N VAL A 65 0.70 1.92 13.69
CA VAL A 65 -0.36 2.95 13.51
C VAL A 65 -0.64 3.15 12.04
N LEU A 66 0.40 3.34 11.24
CA LEU A 66 0.29 3.49 9.79
C LEU A 66 -0.33 2.24 9.15
N ARG A 67 0.13 1.06 9.53
CA ARG A 67 -0.40 -0.21 9.02
C ARG A 67 -1.89 -0.39 9.36
N ALA A 68 -2.29 -0.12 10.60
CA ALA A 68 -3.68 -0.21 11.01
C ALA A 68 -4.57 0.79 10.27
N ALA A 69 -4.09 2.00 10.06
CA ALA A 69 -4.81 3.05 9.36
C ALA A 69 -5.02 2.74 7.87
N LEU A 70 -4.17 1.93 7.25
CA LEU A 70 -4.28 1.55 5.84
C LEU A 70 -5.38 0.50 5.57
N TYR A 71 -5.81 -0.24 6.59
CA TYR A 71 -6.69 -1.39 6.39
C TYR A 71 -8.06 -1.00 5.81
N MET A 72 -8.81 -0.13 6.48
CA MET A 72 -10.14 0.28 6.01
C MET A 72 -10.11 1.05 4.68
N PRO A 73 -9.21 2.01 4.48
CA PRO A 73 -9.06 2.65 3.18
C PRO A 73 -8.69 1.68 2.06
N ALA A 74 -7.88 0.67 2.32
CA ALA A 74 -7.56 -0.36 1.34
C ALA A 74 -8.81 -1.18 0.95
N MET A 75 -9.64 -1.52 1.92
CA MET A 75 -10.91 -2.20 1.66
C MET A 75 -11.84 -1.38 0.76
N SER A 76 -11.92 -0.08 1.00
CA SER A 76 -12.67 0.85 0.15
C SER A 76 -12.04 0.98 -1.25
N ALA A 77 -10.72 1.13 -1.30
CA ALA A 77 -9.99 1.28 -2.57
C ALA A 77 -10.10 0.03 -3.47
N MET A 78 -10.24 -1.15 -2.89
CA MET A 78 -10.48 -2.38 -3.65
C MET A 78 -11.78 -2.37 -4.45
N ARG A 79 -12.71 -1.47 -4.12
CA ARG A 79 -14.00 -1.30 -4.81
C ARG A 79 -13.99 -0.11 -5.77
N PHE A 80 -13.32 0.97 -5.42
CA PHE A 80 -13.49 2.27 -6.07
C PHE A 80 -12.23 2.79 -6.78
N ASN A 81 -11.04 2.41 -6.35
CA ASN A 81 -9.81 2.89 -6.96
C ASN A 81 -9.42 2.02 -8.16
N PRO A 82 -9.37 2.55 -9.40
CA PRO A 82 -9.08 1.75 -10.59
C PRO A 82 -7.77 0.98 -10.53
N ALA A 83 -6.71 1.60 -10.00
CA ALA A 83 -5.40 0.96 -9.88
C ALA A 83 -5.42 -0.23 -8.91
N ILE A 84 -6.10 -0.08 -7.80
CA ILE A 84 -6.25 -1.15 -6.79
C ILE A 84 -7.18 -2.24 -7.30
N VAL A 85 -8.29 -1.87 -7.96
CA VAL A 85 -9.22 -2.84 -8.59
C VAL A 85 -8.49 -3.70 -9.61
N ALA A 86 -7.68 -3.10 -10.48
CA ALA A 86 -6.89 -3.83 -11.47
C ALA A 86 -5.92 -4.81 -10.81
N LEU A 87 -5.22 -4.39 -9.77
CA LEU A 87 -4.33 -5.25 -9.00
C LEU A 87 -5.06 -6.43 -8.38
N VAL A 88 -6.17 -6.18 -7.70
CA VAL A 88 -7.00 -7.21 -7.04
C VAL A 88 -7.53 -8.22 -8.05
N THR A 89 -8.06 -7.76 -9.18
CA THR A 89 -8.55 -8.63 -10.26
C THR A 89 -7.45 -9.54 -10.76
N ARG A 90 -6.26 -9.02 -11.00
CA ARG A 90 -5.09 -9.78 -11.44
C ARG A 90 -4.66 -10.83 -10.41
N LEU A 91 -4.65 -10.47 -9.12
CA LEU A 91 -4.26 -11.39 -8.05
C LEU A 91 -5.30 -12.50 -7.84
N LYS A 92 -6.58 -12.18 -7.94
CA LYS A 92 -7.66 -13.17 -7.87
C LYS A 92 -7.60 -14.17 -9.02
N SER A 93 -7.30 -13.70 -10.23
CA SER A 93 -7.21 -14.58 -11.40
C SER A 93 -6.08 -15.60 -11.31
N ARG A 94 -5.00 -15.27 -10.58
CA ARG A 94 -3.90 -16.19 -10.32
C ARG A 94 -4.22 -17.31 -9.31
N GLY A 95 -5.21 -17.10 -8.46
CA GLY A 95 -5.73 -18.09 -7.51
C GLY A 95 -4.77 -18.56 -6.41
N ARG A 96 -3.62 -17.91 -6.24
CA ARG A 96 -2.57 -18.33 -5.30
C ARG A 96 -2.63 -17.69 -3.92
N LEU A 97 -3.39 -16.60 -3.79
CA LEU A 97 -3.43 -15.79 -2.57
C LEU A 97 -4.76 -15.94 -1.87
N SER A 98 -4.72 -15.99 -0.53
CA SER A 98 -5.91 -15.92 0.30
C SER A 98 -6.51 -14.49 0.26
N PRO A 99 -7.81 -14.33 0.62
CA PRO A 99 -8.42 -12.99 0.68
C PRO A 99 -7.65 -12.00 1.56
N LYS A 100 -7.12 -12.46 2.70
CA LYS A 100 -6.32 -11.62 3.59
C LYS A 100 -5.01 -11.14 2.94
N GLN A 101 -4.36 -12.00 2.19
CA GLN A 101 -3.13 -11.64 1.44
C GLN A 101 -3.42 -10.62 0.34
N ILE A 102 -4.57 -10.72 -0.30
CA ILE A 102 -5.01 -9.75 -1.32
C ILE A 102 -5.24 -8.37 -0.68
N VAL A 103 -5.87 -8.31 0.50
CA VAL A 103 -6.04 -7.06 1.25
C VAL A 103 -4.69 -6.43 1.59
N VAL A 104 -3.74 -7.21 2.05
CA VAL A 104 -2.38 -6.73 2.36
C VAL A 104 -1.69 -6.20 1.10
N ALA A 105 -1.84 -6.87 -0.04
CA ALA A 105 -1.31 -6.39 -1.31
C ALA A 105 -1.95 -5.04 -1.72
N ALA A 106 -3.25 -4.88 -1.48
CA ALA A 106 -3.94 -3.62 -1.71
C ALA A 106 -3.41 -2.51 -0.78
N MET A 107 -3.17 -2.81 0.49
CA MET A 107 -2.57 -1.87 1.45
C MET A 107 -1.18 -1.40 1.01
N ARG A 108 -0.34 -2.33 0.54
CA ARG A 108 0.99 -2.01 0.00
C ARG A 108 0.89 -1.08 -1.21
N LYS A 109 0.03 -1.42 -2.16
CA LYS A 109 -0.15 -0.60 -3.37
C LYS A 109 -0.65 0.79 -3.02
N LEU A 110 -1.62 0.88 -2.12
CA LEU A 110 -2.17 2.15 -1.67
C LEU A 110 -1.08 3.04 -1.02
N LEU A 111 -0.26 2.46 -0.15
CA LEU A 111 0.85 3.17 0.49
C LEU A 111 1.88 3.66 -0.54
N VAL A 112 2.23 2.83 -1.50
CA VAL A 112 3.17 3.20 -2.59
C VAL A 112 2.60 4.34 -3.43
N LEU A 113 1.30 4.33 -3.73
CA LEU A 113 0.65 5.42 -4.46
C LEU A 113 0.67 6.72 -3.65
N CYS A 114 0.39 6.67 -2.35
CA CYS A 114 0.50 7.83 -1.47
C CYS A 114 1.91 8.39 -1.44
N PHE A 115 2.90 7.54 -1.31
CA PHE A 115 4.31 7.94 -1.34
C PHE A 115 4.69 8.58 -2.68
N GLY A 116 4.23 8.01 -3.79
CA GLY A 116 4.46 8.56 -5.12
C GLY A 116 3.90 9.98 -5.27
N VAL A 117 2.71 10.22 -4.77
CA VAL A 117 2.10 11.56 -4.77
C VAL A 117 2.92 12.53 -3.92
N LEU A 118 3.34 12.14 -2.73
CA LEU A 118 4.15 12.98 -1.85
C LEU A 118 5.53 13.28 -2.44
N LYS A 119 6.16 12.29 -3.08
CA LYS A 119 7.49 12.43 -3.67
C LYS A 119 7.48 13.32 -4.91
N THR A 120 6.51 13.15 -5.79
CA THR A 120 6.44 13.90 -7.06
C THR A 120 5.74 15.24 -6.91
N GLY A 121 4.91 15.43 -5.88
CA GLY A 121 4.07 16.61 -5.72
C GLY A 121 2.97 16.74 -6.77
N LYS A 122 2.75 15.69 -7.57
CA LYS A 122 1.71 15.68 -8.61
C LYS A 122 0.46 14.95 -8.13
N PRO A 123 -0.74 15.37 -8.60
CA PRO A 123 -1.98 14.66 -8.28
C PRO A 123 -1.93 13.20 -8.73
N PHE A 124 -2.69 12.35 -8.04
CA PHE A 124 -2.85 10.96 -8.40
C PHE A 124 -3.47 10.82 -9.81
N ASP A 125 -2.82 10.05 -10.67
CA ASP A 125 -3.32 9.72 -12.01
C ASP A 125 -3.51 8.19 -12.10
N PRO A 126 -4.76 7.71 -12.23
CA PRO A 126 -5.04 6.28 -12.35
C PRO A 126 -4.36 5.63 -13.56
N ALA A 127 -4.22 6.35 -14.66
CA ALA A 127 -3.60 5.82 -15.88
C ALA A 127 -2.11 5.49 -15.65
N ILE A 128 -1.38 6.37 -14.98
CA ILE A 128 0.03 6.15 -14.62
C ILE A 128 0.15 5.02 -13.59
N ALA A 129 -0.73 5.01 -12.60
CA ALA A 129 -0.71 4.00 -11.52
C ALA A 129 -1.02 2.59 -12.03
N MET A 130 -1.83 2.45 -13.07
CA MET A 130 -2.16 1.17 -13.69
C MET A 130 -1.02 0.62 -14.55
N GLY A 131 -0.15 1.47 -15.08
CA GLY A 131 1.01 1.09 -15.87
C GLY A 131 2.20 0.58 -15.06
N CYS A 132 2.15 0.68 -13.74
CA CYS A 132 3.23 0.26 -12.85
C CYS A 132 3.02 -1.15 -12.30
#